data_a4dd8b2aff27d646a88460eb5ef73336
#
_entry.id   a4dd8b2aff27d646a88460eb5ef73336
#
_cell.length_a   1.000
_cell.length_b   1.000
_cell.length_c   1.000
_cell.angle_alpha   90.00
_cell.angle_beta   90.00
_cell.angle_gamma   90.00
#
_symmetry.space_group_name_H-M   'P 1'
#
loop_
_entity.id
_entity.type
_entity.pdbx_description
1 polymer ?
#
loop_
_entity_poly.entity_id
_entity_poly.type
_entity_poly.pdbx_seq_one_letter_code
_entity_poly.pdbx_strand_id
1 'polypeptide(L)'
;MLEVKIFTLYPDLFPGPLDIGLFKKAKENKIWNLKVINIRDYSKDNHGTLDDTPFGGGSGMLLRPDILASALDKNIKKGEKIIYLSPRGKKFDQQVARSLSKEKNLNLICGHFELSLIHI
;
A
#
# COMPACT_ATOMS: atom_id res chain seq x y z
N MET A 1 -2.01 11.63 -15.59
CA MET A 1 -2.50 11.49 -14.21
C MET A 1 -1.78 10.34 -13.53
N LEU A 2 -1.36 10.55 -12.30
CA LEU A 2 -0.73 9.50 -11.50
C LEU A 2 -1.81 8.66 -10.83
N GLU A 3 -1.79 7.35 -11.06
CA GLU A 3 -2.67 6.40 -10.39
C GLU A 3 -1.92 5.72 -9.27
N VAL A 4 -2.42 5.87 -8.04
CA VAL A 4 -1.82 5.24 -6.87
C VAL A 4 -2.78 4.19 -6.33
N LYS A 5 -2.30 2.96 -6.19
CA LYS A 5 -3.04 1.89 -5.53
C LYS A 5 -2.37 1.59 -4.20
N ILE A 6 -3.16 1.55 -3.15
CA ILE A 6 -2.67 1.21 -1.82
C ILE A 6 -3.26 -0.13 -1.42
N PHE A 7 -2.39 -1.09 -1.14
CA PHE A 7 -2.78 -2.41 -0.67
C PHE A 7 -2.64 -2.43 0.84
N THR A 8 -3.73 -2.60 1.56
CA THR A 8 -3.77 -2.41 3.01
C THR A 8 -4.73 -3.39 3.67
N LEU A 9 -4.46 -3.70 4.94
CA LEU A 9 -5.39 -4.44 5.79
C LEU A 9 -6.43 -3.52 6.44
N TYR A 10 -6.20 -2.22 6.39
CA TYR A 10 -7.05 -1.22 7.04
C TYR A 10 -7.45 -0.13 6.06
N PRO A 11 -8.36 -0.44 5.13
CA PRO A 11 -8.75 0.52 4.09
C PRO A 11 -9.35 1.81 4.63
N ASP A 12 -9.94 1.77 5.82
CA ASP A 12 -10.58 2.94 6.42
C ASP A 12 -9.58 4.02 6.85
N LEU A 13 -8.29 3.71 6.88
CA LEU A 13 -7.26 4.72 7.15
C LEU A 13 -7.03 5.66 5.96
N PHE A 14 -7.54 5.29 4.80
CA PHE A 14 -7.32 6.04 3.57
C PHE A 14 -8.63 6.57 3.01
N PRO A 15 -8.62 7.74 2.38
CA PRO A 15 -7.47 8.58 2.09
C PRO A 15 -6.94 9.39 3.29
N GLY A 16 -7.67 9.46 4.42
CA GLY A 16 -7.21 10.17 5.59
C GLY A 16 -6.79 11.61 5.31
N PRO A 17 -5.58 12.00 5.74
CA PRO A 17 -5.08 13.37 5.50
C PRO A 17 -4.91 13.72 4.02
N LEU A 18 -4.90 12.75 3.13
CA LEU A 18 -4.76 13.00 1.70
C LEU A 18 -6.03 13.53 1.05
N ASP A 19 -7.11 13.62 1.80
CA ASP A 19 -8.38 14.17 1.30
C ASP A 19 -8.62 15.60 1.79
N ILE A 20 -7.55 16.31 2.07
CA ILE A 20 -7.60 17.67 2.61
C ILE A 20 -6.64 18.57 1.84
N GLY A 21 -7.02 19.83 1.68
CA GLY A 21 -6.14 20.89 1.16
C GLY A 21 -5.70 20.65 -0.27
N LEU A 22 -4.42 20.85 -0.54
CA LEU A 22 -3.86 20.73 -1.88
C LEU A 22 -3.96 19.31 -2.43
N PHE A 23 -3.88 18.31 -1.57
CA PHE A 23 -4.00 16.91 -2.01
C PHE A 23 -5.38 16.63 -2.58
N LYS A 24 -6.41 17.09 -1.87
CA LYS A 24 -7.79 16.94 -2.33
C LYS A 24 -8.02 17.70 -3.62
N LYS A 25 -7.54 18.94 -3.70
CA LYS A 25 -7.70 19.78 -4.88
C LYS A 25 -7.02 19.18 -6.09
N ALA A 26 -5.81 18.63 -5.93
CA ALA A 26 -5.09 17.97 -7.01
C ALA A 26 -5.85 16.75 -7.51
N LYS A 27 -6.46 15.98 -6.60
CA LYS A 27 -7.26 14.81 -6.96
C LYS A 27 -8.51 15.22 -7.73
N GLU A 28 -9.19 16.28 -7.31
CA GLU A 28 -10.36 16.82 -8.00
C GLU A 28 -10.00 17.30 -9.41
N ASN A 29 -8.80 17.85 -9.58
CA ASN A 29 -8.30 18.32 -10.86
C ASN A 29 -7.65 17.20 -11.70
N LYS A 30 -7.79 15.95 -11.27
CA LYS A 30 -7.29 14.76 -11.99
C LYS A 30 -5.78 14.77 -12.18
N ILE A 31 -5.04 15.38 -11.26
CA ILE A 31 -3.58 15.32 -11.26
C ILE A 31 -3.11 13.96 -10.73
N TRP A 32 -3.82 13.43 -9.74
CA TRP A 32 -3.57 12.10 -9.21
C TRP A 32 -4.87 11.46 -8.77
N ASN A 33 -4.86 10.16 -8.61
CA ASN A 33 -6.00 9.40 -8.11
C ASN A 33 -5.53 8.31 -7.16
N LEU A 34 -6.38 7.96 -6.22
CA LEU A 34 -6.09 6.94 -5.22
C LEU A 34 -7.13 5.84 -5.30
N LYS A 35 -6.67 4.60 -5.37
CA LYS A 35 -7.51 3.41 -5.22
C LYS A 35 -7.02 2.63 -4.03
N VAL A 36 -7.90 2.38 -3.08
CA VAL A 36 -7.57 1.61 -1.88
C VAL A 36 -8.05 0.19 -2.08
N ILE A 37 -7.13 -0.77 -1.92
CA ILE A 37 -7.42 -2.18 -2.10
C ILE A 37 -7.31 -2.87 -0.75
N ASN A 38 -8.42 -3.45 -0.31
CA ASN A 38 -8.46 -4.20 0.93
C ASN A 38 -7.91 -5.61 0.67
N ILE A 39 -6.74 -5.90 1.23
CA ILE A 39 -6.11 -7.19 1.05
C ILE A 39 -7.01 -8.33 1.56
N ARG A 40 -7.85 -8.04 2.56
CA ARG A 40 -8.77 -9.03 3.13
C ARG A 40 -9.76 -9.58 2.12
N ASP A 41 -10.06 -8.83 1.06
CA ASP A 41 -10.99 -9.27 0.02
C ASP A 41 -10.44 -10.45 -0.80
N TYR A 42 -9.16 -10.73 -0.67
CA TYR A 42 -8.50 -11.81 -1.41
C TYR A 42 -8.21 -13.03 -0.55
N SER A 43 -8.75 -13.02 0.66
CA SER A 43 -8.69 -14.17 1.55
C SER A 43 -9.60 -15.28 1.00
N LYS A 44 -9.11 -16.52 1.09
CA LYS A 44 -9.87 -17.69 0.62
C LYS A 44 -10.80 -18.23 1.69
N ASP A 45 -10.65 -17.81 2.93
CA ASP A 45 -11.53 -18.27 3.98
C ASP A 45 -12.67 -17.28 4.21
N ASN A 46 -13.74 -17.76 4.82
CA ASN A 46 -14.94 -16.97 5.03
C ASN A 46 -14.82 -15.95 6.17
N HIS A 47 -13.72 -15.99 6.87
CA HIS A 47 -13.50 -15.10 8.02
C HIS A 47 -12.58 -13.95 7.69
N GLY A 48 -12.06 -13.90 6.48
CA GLY A 48 -11.12 -12.85 6.08
C GLY A 48 -9.84 -12.85 6.88
N THR A 49 -9.42 -14.01 7.36
CA THR A 49 -8.24 -14.13 8.19
C THR A 49 -6.99 -14.00 7.33
N LEU A 50 -6.30 -12.89 7.48
CA LEU A 50 -5.11 -12.58 6.69
C LEU A 50 -3.85 -12.63 7.49
N ASP A 51 -3.99 -12.43 8.78
CA ASP A 51 -2.86 -12.24 9.68
C ASP A 51 -2.70 -13.49 10.51
N ASP A 52 -1.52 -14.06 10.46
CA ASP A 52 -1.17 -15.16 11.34
C ASP A 52 -0.47 -14.60 12.56
N THR A 53 -0.70 -15.22 13.70
CA THR A 53 0.05 -14.90 14.88
C THR A 53 1.52 -15.25 14.64
N PRO A 54 2.45 -14.35 14.92
CA PRO A 54 3.86 -14.65 14.73
C PRO A 54 4.28 -15.86 15.54
N PHE A 55 5.19 -16.64 15.00
CA PHE A 55 5.74 -17.76 15.72
C PHE A 55 6.41 -17.29 17.00
N GLY A 56 6.20 -18.02 18.07
CA GLY A 56 6.76 -17.68 19.37
C GLY A 56 5.96 -16.66 20.16
N GLY A 57 4.78 -16.29 19.72
CA GLY A 57 3.89 -15.39 20.44
C GLY A 57 4.36 -13.93 20.47
N GLY A 58 5.19 -13.52 19.53
CA GLY A 58 5.67 -12.15 19.47
C GLY A 58 4.55 -11.16 19.19
N SER A 59 4.84 -9.88 19.42
CA SER A 59 3.93 -8.82 19.03
C SER A 59 3.93 -8.65 17.51
N GLY A 60 2.84 -8.16 16.96
CA GLY A 60 2.69 -7.95 15.53
C GLY A 60 2.08 -9.17 14.86
N MET A 61 1.68 -8.97 13.63
CA MET A 61 1.02 -9.99 12.85
C MET A 61 1.74 -10.15 11.52
N LEU A 62 1.73 -11.37 10.99
CA LEU A 62 2.35 -11.67 9.71
C LEU A 62 1.30 -11.62 8.62
N LEU A 63 1.57 -10.83 7.60
CA LEU A 63 0.73 -10.80 6.41
C LEU A 63 1.00 -12.08 5.60
N ARG A 64 -0.05 -12.80 5.28
CA ARG A 64 0.07 -14.06 4.52
C ARG A 64 0.52 -13.77 3.09
N PRO A 65 1.65 -14.35 2.65
CA PRO A 65 2.18 -14.05 1.31
C PRO A 65 1.26 -14.49 0.17
N ASP A 66 0.53 -15.58 0.34
CA ASP A 66 -0.35 -16.09 -0.71
C ASP A 66 -1.53 -15.15 -0.97
N ILE A 67 -2.06 -14.56 0.08
CA ILE A 67 -3.18 -13.61 -0.05
C ILE A 67 -2.69 -12.29 -0.64
N LEU A 68 -1.54 -11.82 -0.20
CA LEU A 68 -0.94 -10.62 -0.76
C LEU A 68 -0.64 -10.82 -2.24
N ALA A 69 -0.04 -11.95 -2.61
CA ALA A 69 0.26 -12.25 -4.01
C ALA A 69 -1.01 -12.25 -4.85
N SER A 70 -2.10 -12.82 -4.35
CA SER A 70 -3.37 -12.83 -5.05
C SER A 70 -3.91 -11.41 -5.28
N ALA A 71 -3.82 -10.55 -4.26
CA ALA A 71 -4.25 -9.17 -4.38
C ALA A 71 -3.42 -8.42 -5.43
N LEU A 72 -2.11 -8.61 -5.42
CA LEU A 72 -1.23 -7.96 -6.38
C LEU A 72 -1.50 -8.44 -7.80
N ASP A 73 -1.61 -9.76 -7.99
CA ASP A 73 -1.81 -10.32 -9.33
C ASP A 73 -3.09 -9.83 -9.99
N LYS A 74 -4.13 -9.62 -9.21
CA LYS A 74 -5.43 -9.19 -9.74
C LYS A 74 -5.51 -7.70 -10.01
N ASN A 75 -4.61 -6.91 -9.46
CA ASN A 75 -4.70 -5.46 -9.51
C ASN A 75 -3.54 -4.77 -10.19
N ILE A 76 -2.42 -5.45 -10.39
CA ILE A 76 -1.22 -4.84 -10.94
C ILE A 76 -0.94 -5.40 -12.32
N LYS A 77 -0.72 -4.51 -13.27
CA LYS A 77 -0.33 -4.89 -14.62
C LYS A 77 1.17 -4.99 -14.73
N LYS A 78 1.64 -5.77 -15.69
CA LYS A 78 3.07 -5.94 -15.93
C LYS A 78 3.72 -4.58 -16.20
N GLY A 79 4.85 -4.36 -15.57
CA GLY A 79 5.62 -3.13 -15.75
C GLY A 79 5.30 -2.01 -14.77
N GLU A 80 4.24 -2.16 -13.98
CA GLU A 80 3.94 -1.19 -12.94
C GLU A 80 4.88 -1.34 -11.75
N LYS A 81 5.23 -0.22 -11.15
CA LYS A 81 6.14 -0.21 -10.00
C LYS A 81 5.42 -0.61 -8.73
N ILE A 82 6.06 -1.48 -7.94
CA ILE A 82 5.55 -1.94 -6.65
C ILE A 82 6.51 -1.46 -5.57
N ILE A 83 5.96 -0.84 -4.53
CA ILE A 83 6.74 -0.31 -3.42
C ILE A 83 6.21 -0.90 -2.12
N TYR A 84 7.08 -1.55 -1.38
CA TYR A 84 6.75 -2.06 -0.06
C TYR A 84 7.32 -1.11 0.99
N LEU A 85 6.46 -0.56 1.84
CA LEU A 85 6.87 0.35 2.90
C LEU A 85 7.40 -0.47 4.07
N SER A 86 8.66 -0.29 4.38
CA SER A 86 9.36 -1.10 5.38
C SER A 86 10.41 -0.27 6.11
N PRO A 87 10.63 -0.50 7.41
CA PRO A 87 11.71 0.18 8.13
C PRO A 87 13.10 -0.26 7.66
N ARG A 88 13.19 -1.34 6.91
CA ARG A 88 14.47 -1.87 6.39
C ARG A 88 14.75 -1.47 4.96
N GLY A 89 13.83 -0.77 4.34
CA GLY A 89 14.01 -0.38 2.96
C GLY A 89 14.91 0.84 2.79
N LYS A 90 15.07 1.26 1.55
CA LYS A 90 15.80 2.49 1.23
C LYS A 90 15.01 3.69 1.77
N LYS A 91 15.72 4.64 2.37
CA LYS A 91 15.10 5.83 2.90
C LYS A 91 14.40 6.62 1.78
N PHE A 92 13.18 7.05 2.05
CA PHE A 92 12.45 7.91 1.12
C PHE A 92 13.00 9.34 1.22
N ASP A 93 13.56 9.84 0.13
CA ASP A 93 14.09 11.17 0.06
C ASP A 93 13.55 11.92 -1.16
N GLN A 94 13.97 13.16 -1.34
CA GLN A 94 13.48 14.00 -2.43
C GLN A 94 13.83 13.42 -3.80
N GLN A 95 14.98 12.79 -3.93
CA GLN A 95 15.41 12.18 -5.18
C GLN A 95 14.50 11.02 -5.55
N VAL A 96 14.15 10.17 -4.57
CA VAL A 96 13.22 9.07 -4.77
C VAL A 96 11.84 9.63 -5.14
N ALA A 97 11.38 10.66 -4.44
CA ALA A 97 10.10 11.29 -4.73
C ALA A 97 10.02 11.80 -6.16
N ARG A 98 11.09 12.44 -6.64
CA ARG A 98 11.14 12.93 -8.02
C ARG A 98 11.09 11.79 -9.03
N SER A 99 11.80 10.71 -8.74
CA SER A 99 11.79 9.53 -9.60
C SER A 99 10.39 8.92 -9.68
N LEU A 100 9.72 8.77 -8.54
CA LEU A 100 8.40 8.17 -8.49
C LEU A 100 7.33 9.07 -9.12
N SER A 101 7.51 10.38 -9.06
CA SER A 101 6.54 11.32 -9.65
C SER A 101 6.43 11.18 -11.17
N LYS A 102 7.41 10.57 -11.80
CA LYS A 102 7.42 10.34 -13.25
C LYS A 102 6.68 9.06 -13.65
N GLU A 103 6.33 8.24 -12.69
CA GLU A 103 5.58 7.02 -12.98
C GLU A 103 4.10 7.35 -13.22
N LYS A 104 3.45 6.54 -14.04
CA LYS A 104 2.00 6.66 -14.26
C LYS A 104 1.20 5.87 -13.24
N ASN A 105 1.77 4.79 -12.73
CA ASN A 105 1.13 3.91 -11.78
C ASN A 105 2.08 3.56 -10.66
N LEU A 106 1.64 3.76 -9.43
CA LEU A 106 2.37 3.35 -8.24
C LEU A 106 1.51 2.40 -7.43
N ASN A 107 2.10 1.33 -6.94
CA ASN A 107 1.43 0.35 -6.12
C ASN A 107 2.16 0.28 -4.79
N LEU A 108 1.50 0.72 -3.72
CA LEU A 108 2.08 0.79 -2.38
C LEU A 108 1.51 -0.31 -1.52
N ILE A 109 2.38 -1.07 -0.89
CA ILE A 109 1.97 -2.10 0.06
C ILE A 109 2.25 -1.58 1.46
N CYS A 110 1.19 -1.45 2.25
CA CYS A 110 1.28 -0.98 3.63
C CYS A 110 1.20 -2.17 4.57
N GLY A 111 2.30 -2.48 5.26
CA GLY A 111 2.34 -3.59 6.20
C GLY A 111 1.62 -3.30 7.51
N HIS A 112 1.54 -2.04 7.89
CA HIS A 112 0.85 -1.53 9.09
C HIS A 112 1.46 -1.91 10.42
N PHE A 113 2.21 -2.98 10.48
CA PHE A 113 2.81 -3.43 11.73
C PHE A 113 4.29 -3.06 11.74
N GLU A 114 4.77 -2.49 12.83
CA GLU A 114 6.17 -2.14 13.02
C GLU A 114 6.71 -1.05 12.09
N LEU A 115 5.85 -0.34 11.39
CA LEU A 115 6.28 0.74 10.51
C LEU A 115 6.34 2.04 11.28
N SER A 116 7.52 2.42 11.71
CA SER A 116 7.75 3.70 12.36
C SER A 116 8.27 4.76 11.40
N LEU A 117 8.87 4.34 10.27
CA LEU A 117 9.46 5.21 9.26
C LEU A 117 9.09 4.70 7.87
N ILE A 118 9.04 5.63 6.92
CA ILE A 118 8.75 5.29 5.53
C ILE A 118 10.05 4.99 4.81
N HIS A 119 10.19 3.75 4.36
CA HIS A 119 11.30 3.28 3.54
C HIS A 119 10.75 2.48 2.37
N ILE A 120 11.49 2.43 1.31
CA ILE A 120 11.15 1.64 0.12
C ILE A 120 12.23 0.64 -0.21
#